data_b35ab12ceeb507146ab61dfb374773d1
#
_entry.id   b35ab12ceeb507146ab61dfb374773d1
#
_cell.length_a   1.000
_cell.length_b   1.000
_cell.length_c   1.000
_cell.angle_alpha   90.00
_cell.angle_beta   90.00
_cell.angle_gamma   90.00
#
_symmetry.space_group_name_H-M   'P 1'
#
loop_
_entity.id
_entity.type
_entity.pdbx_description
1 polymer ?
#
loop_
_entity_poly.entity_id
_entity_poly.type
_entity_poly.pdbx_seq_one_letter_code
_entity_poly.pdbx_strand_id
1 'polypeptide(L)'
;EKVRQGEPGELWVRGPNVMVGYFGNPEATSAIFDDDGFMNTGDVVREDENGALSIEGRTKELIIRSGFNVYPVEVEAQLNSHPDVLNSAVVGIEVGGDETIVAFLENAPGMDVDPEDVKVYVRSRLTAYKIPSHIFVVDTLPYSPNAKILKKQLKDEAKDLIGQS
;
A
#
# COMPACT_ATOMS: atom_id res chain seq x y z
N GLU A 1 5.31 -22.04 4.50
CA GLU A 1 6.79 -22.11 4.55
C GLU A 1 7.32 -20.82 5.18
N LYS A 2 8.29 -20.95 6.12
CA LYS A 2 8.87 -19.73 6.73
C LYS A 2 9.83 -19.08 5.74
N VAL A 3 9.71 -17.76 5.58
CA VAL A 3 10.70 -16.96 4.86
C VAL A 3 11.99 -16.82 5.67
N ARG A 4 13.09 -16.46 5.01
CA ARG A 4 14.35 -16.22 5.70
C ARG A 4 14.30 -14.87 6.42
N GLN A 5 15.06 -14.78 7.52
CA GLN A 5 15.23 -13.52 8.24
C GLN A 5 15.76 -12.43 7.28
N GLY A 6 15.19 -11.24 7.35
CA GLY A 6 15.48 -10.13 6.44
C GLY A 6 14.75 -10.15 5.11
N GLU A 7 14.02 -11.23 4.78
CA GLU A 7 13.15 -11.28 3.60
C GLU A 7 11.70 -10.90 3.99
N PRO A 8 10.97 -10.20 3.11
CA PRO A 8 9.56 -9.91 3.35
C PRO A 8 8.71 -11.18 3.23
N GLY A 9 7.73 -11.34 4.14
CA GLY A 9 6.81 -12.46 4.14
C GLY A 9 5.46 -12.11 4.74
N GLU A 10 4.43 -12.88 4.41
CA GLU A 10 3.11 -12.72 5.03
C GLU A 10 3.14 -13.11 6.51
N LEU A 11 2.54 -12.26 7.33
CA LEU A 11 2.42 -12.49 8.77
C LEU A 11 1.25 -13.41 9.08
N TRP A 12 1.57 -14.56 9.64
CA TRP A 12 0.60 -15.50 10.20
C TRP A 12 0.74 -15.54 11.71
N VAL A 13 -0.37 -15.45 12.44
CA VAL A 13 -0.39 -15.35 13.90
C VAL A 13 -1.27 -16.43 14.53
N ARG A 14 -0.87 -16.91 15.72
CA ARG A 14 -1.66 -17.84 16.51
C ARG A 14 -1.48 -17.52 17.99
N GLY A 15 -2.56 -17.48 18.74
CA GLY A 15 -2.51 -17.22 20.18
C GLY A 15 -3.88 -16.89 20.77
N PRO A 16 -3.96 -16.70 22.09
CA PRO A 16 -5.24 -16.48 22.78
C PRO A 16 -5.87 -15.12 22.46
N ASN A 17 -5.13 -14.20 21.85
CA ASN A 17 -5.59 -12.87 21.41
C ASN A 17 -6.10 -12.87 19.97
N VAL A 18 -6.02 -14.02 19.26
CA VAL A 18 -6.55 -14.14 17.88
C VAL A 18 -8.03 -14.45 17.98
N MET A 19 -8.82 -13.80 17.08
CA MET A 19 -10.27 -14.03 17.02
C MET A 19 -10.59 -15.50 16.70
N VAL A 20 -11.77 -15.98 17.15
CA VAL A 20 -12.27 -17.33 16.82
C VAL A 20 -12.81 -17.41 15.38
N GLY A 21 -13.17 -16.27 14.76
CA GLY A 21 -13.69 -16.20 13.42
C GLY A 21 -14.61 -15.01 13.18
N TYR A 22 -15.09 -14.88 11.96
CA TYR A 22 -16.09 -13.88 11.58
C TYR A 22 -17.49 -14.33 11.98
N PHE A 23 -18.22 -13.46 12.68
CA PHE A 23 -19.57 -13.77 13.15
C PHE A 23 -20.50 -14.09 11.97
N GLY A 24 -21.14 -15.27 12.02
CA GLY A 24 -22.07 -15.72 10.99
C GLY A 24 -21.46 -15.97 9.60
N ASN A 25 -20.13 -16.01 9.48
CA ASN A 25 -19.47 -16.23 8.19
C ASN A 25 -18.33 -17.27 8.28
N PRO A 26 -18.70 -18.56 8.29
CA PRO A 26 -17.71 -19.65 8.38
C PRO A 26 -16.80 -19.74 7.15
N GLU A 27 -17.30 -19.38 5.96
CA GLU A 27 -16.51 -19.38 4.73
C GLU A 27 -15.37 -18.35 4.79
N ALA A 28 -15.66 -17.10 5.16
CA ALA A 28 -14.64 -16.09 5.36
C ALA A 28 -13.67 -16.45 6.50
N THR A 29 -14.14 -17.16 7.52
CA THR A 29 -13.30 -17.64 8.61
C THR A 29 -12.31 -18.70 8.11
N SER A 30 -12.80 -19.73 7.41
CA SER A 30 -11.94 -20.79 6.89
C SER A 30 -10.91 -20.28 5.87
N ALA A 31 -11.23 -19.20 5.16
CA ALA A 31 -10.33 -18.62 4.16
C ALA A 31 -9.07 -17.96 4.75
N ILE A 32 -9.07 -17.64 6.04
CA ILE A 32 -7.95 -16.94 6.69
C ILE A 32 -7.20 -17.78 7.73
N PHE A 33 -7.70 -18.97 8.08
CA PHE A 33 -7.02 -19.89 8.99
C PHE A 33 -6.44 -21.07 8.22
N ASP A 34 -5.24 -21.48 8.60
CA ASP A 34 -4.67 -22.75 8.14
C ASP A 34 -5.08 -23.93 9.05
N ASP A 35 -4.68 -25.14 8.66
CA ASP A 35 -5.00 -26.38 9.38
C ASP A 35 -4.35 -26.45 10.78
N ASP A 36 -3.27 -25.67 11.01
CA ASP A 36 -2.56 -25.58 12.29
C ASP A 36 -3.12 -24.45 13.20
N GLY A 37 -4.15 -23.75 12.77
CA GLY A 37 -4.83 -22.67 13.48
C GLY A 37 -4.08 -21.34 13.48
N PHE A 38 -3.18 -21.12 12.53
CA PHE A 38 -2.63 -19.79 12.27
C PHE A 38 -3.58 -18.98 11.41
N MET A 39 -3.74 -17.71 11.78
CA MET A 39 -4.53 -16.74 11.03
C MET A 39 -3.63 -15.89 10.14
N ASN A 40 -3.94 -15.82 8.86
CA ASN A 40 -3.33 -14.88 7.92
C ASN A 40 -3.82 -13.46 8.23
N THR A 41 -2.92 -12.54 8.57
CA THR A 41 -3.28 -11.14 8.83
C THR A 41 -3.48 -10.33 7.55
N GLY A 42 -2.93 -10.81 6.44
CA GLY A 42 -2.84 -10.10 5.17
C GLY A 42 -1.79 -8.99 5.18
N ASP A 43 -1.01 -8.88 6.24
CA ASP A 43 0.13 -7.96 6.31
C ASP A 43 1.41 -8.65 5.84
N VAL A 44 2.26 -7.91 5.14
CA VAL A 44 3.62 -8.33 4.79
C VAL A 44 4.57 -7.65 5.75
N VAL A 45 5.43 -8.45 6.37
CA VAL A 45 6.38 -7.98 7.37
C VAL A 45 7.80 -8.43 7.02
N ARG A 46 8.78 -7.72 7.57
CA ARG A 46 10.20 -8.10 7.56
C ARG A 46 10.69 -8.21 8.99
N GLU A 47 11.40 -9.29 9.28
CA GLU A 47 12.07 -9.51 10.57
C GLU A 47 13.51 -8.96 10.51
N ASP A 48 13.88 -8.10 11.46
CA ASP A 48 15.25 -7.60 11.60
C ASP A 48 16.17 -8.61 12.32
N GLU A 49 17.44 -8.23 12.48
CA GLU A 49 18.45 -9.06 13.15
C GLU A 49 18.14 -9.33 14.64
N ASN A 50 17.30 -8.50 15.28
CA ASN A 50 16.90 -8.62 16.67
C ASN A 50 15.56 -9.36 16.83
N GLY A 51 14.94 -9.79 15.75
CA GLY A 51 13.64 -10.44 15.74
C GLY A 51 12.45 -9.47 15.81
N ALA A 52 12.67 -8.15 15.64
CA ALA A 52 11.59 -7.18 15.53
C ALA A 52 10.96 -7.19 14.14
N LEU A 53 9.62 -7.10 14.11
CA LEU A 53 8.86 -7.10 12.86
C LEU A 53 8.54 -5.66 12.46
N SER A 54 8.87 -5.31 11.22
CA SER A 54 8.43 -4.09 10.55
C SER A 54 7.37 -4.41 9.50
N ILE A 55 6.31 -3.59 9.43
CA ILE A 55 5.26 -3.75 8.41
C ILE A 55 5.77 -3.12 7.11
N GLU A 56 5.86 -3.95 6.07
CA GLU A 56 6.21 -3.51 4.71
C GLU A 56 4.97 -3.09 3.91
N GLY A 57 3.81 -3.70 4.18
CA GLY A 57 2.56 -3.39 3.50
C GLY A 57 1.49 -4.46 3.66
N ARG A 58 0.55 -4.48 2.72
CA ARG A 58 -0.51 -5.49 2.64
C ARG A 58 -0.41 -6.30 1.37
N THR A 59 -0.63 -7.61 1.46
CA THR A 59 -0.62 -8.52 0.30
C THR A 59 -1.58 -8.05 -0.81
N LYS A 60 -2.79 -7.61 -0.43
CA LYS A 60 -3.81 -7.13 -1.37
C LYS A 60 -3.52 -5.76 -2.00
N GLU A 61 -2.56 -5.03 -1.46
CA GLU A 61 -2.15 -3.71 -1.94
C GLU A 61 -0.82 -3.74 -2.69
N LEU A 62 -0.14 -4.89 -2.67
CA LEU A 62 1.11 -5.09 -3.38
C LEU A 62 0.93 -4.76 -4.87
N ILE A 63 1.81 -3.94 -5.40
CA ILE A 63 1.86 -3.57 -6.82
C ILE A 63 3.00 -4.36 -7.46
N ILE A 64 2.71 -5.07 -8.54
CA ILE A 64 3.71 -5.82 -9.30
C ILE A 64 4.02 -5.06 -10.58
N ARG A 65 5.11 -4.28 -10.56
CA ARG A 65 5.54 -3.49 -11.70
C ARG A 65 6.77 -4.10 -12.36
N SER A 66 6.63 -4.53 -13.61
CA SER A 66 7.72 -5.14 -14.38
C SER A 66 8.40 -6.30 -13.63
N GLY A 67 7.60 -7.09 -12.89
CA GLY A 67 8.08 -8.22 -12.08
C GLY A 67 8.67 -7.86 -10.72
N PHE A 68 8.69 -6.57 -10.35
CA PHE A 68 9.17 -6.12 -9.04
C PHE A 68 8.01 -5.81 -8.09
N ASN A 69 8.17 -6.24 -6.85
CA ASN A 69 7.24 -5.93 -5.76
C ASN A 69 7.42 -4.48 -5.29
N VAL A 70 6.35 -3.71 -5.34
CA VAL A 70 6.28 -2.35 -4.82
C VAL A 70 5.22 -2.27 -3.73
N TYR A 71 5.64 -1.94 -2.54
CA TYR A 71 4.74 -1.76 -1.41
C TYR A 71 4.30 -0.28 -1.34
N PRO A 72 2.99 0.03 -1.46
CA PRO A 72 2.49 1.40 -1.41
C PRO A 72 2.98 2.20 -0.21
N VAL A 73 3.04 1.58 0.97
CA VAL A 73 3.47 2.21 2.23
C VAL A 73 4.88 2.81 2.11
N GLU A 74 5.80 2.14 1.42
CA GLU A 74 7.17 2.65 1.22
C GLU A 74 7.16 3.90 0.33
N VAL A 75 6.37 3.89 -0.73
CA VAL A 75 6.24 5.02 -1.65
C VAL A 75 5.53 6.19 -0.96
N GLU A 76 4.42 5.91 -0.25
CA GLU A 76 3.67 6.89 0.54
C GLU A 76 4.54 7.56 1.60
N ALA A 77 5.41 6.81 2.29
CA ALA A 77 6.34 7.37 3.28
C ALA A 77 7.29 8.40 2.65
N GLN A 78 7.77 8.16 1.43
CA GLN A 78 8.63 9.13 0.73
C GLN A 78 7.86 10.33 0.21
N LEU A 79 6.64 10.15 -0.30
CA LEU A 79 5.76 11.23 -0.72
C LEU A 79 5.39 12.14 0.46
N ASN A 80 4.97 11.55 1.58
CA ASN A 80 4.60 12.26 2.81
C ASN A 80 5.79 12.97 3.50
N SER A 81 7.03 12.65 3.12
CA SER A 81 8.21 13.39 3.60
C SER A 81 8.45 14.70 2.84
N HIS A 82 7.69 14.98 1.77
CA HIS A 82 7.73 16.26 1.08
C HIS A 82 7.01 17.32 1.91
N PRO A 83 7.59 18.54 2.09
CA PRO A 83 7.05 19.56 2.99
C PRO A 83 5.65 20.05 2.58
N ASP A 84 5.34 20.05 1.30
CA ASP A 84 4.08 20.56 0.76
C ASP A 84 2.97 19.50 0.70
N VAL A 85 3.29 18.22 0.96
CA VAL A 85 2.34 17.12 0.98
C VAL A 85 1.83 16.87 2.38
N LEU A 86 0.51 16.95 2.58
CA LEU A 86 -0.14 16.61 3.85
C LEU A 86 -0.26 15.10 4.01
N ASN A 87 -0.83 14.46 2.99
CA ASN A 87 -1.06 13.02 2.94
C ASN A 87 -0.95 12.50 1.52
N SER A 88 -0.62 11.23 1.37
CA SER A 88 -0.64 10.57 0.08
C SER A 88 -1.29 9.20 0.13
N ALA A 89 -1.78 8.74 -1.01
CA ALA A 89 -2.22 7.37 -1.22
C ALA A 89 -1.67 6.85 -2.55
N VAL A 90 -1.14 5.64 -2.51
CA VAL A 90 -0.56 4.98 -3.69
C VAL A 90 -1.35 3.73 -4.03
N VAL A 91 -1.69 3.61 -5.30
CA VAL A 91 -2.42 2.47 -5.86
C VAL A 91 -1.77 1.96 -7.13
N GLY A 92 -1.89 0.66 -7.39
CA GLY A 92 -1.54 0.04 -8.67
C GLY A 92 -2.78 -0.14 -9.52
N ILE A 93 -2.68 0.20 -10.79
CA ILE A 93 -3.69 -0.11 -11.80
C ILE A 93 -3.05 -0.82 -12.98
N GLU A 94 -3.77 -1.77 -13.57
CA GLU A 94 -3.28 -2.50 -14.73
C GLU A 94 -3.40 -1.63 -15.99
N VAL A 95 -2.29 -1.45 -16.69
CA VAL A 95 -2.21 -0.72 -17.97
C VAL A 95 -1.30 -1.50 -18.90
N GLY A 96 -1.84 -2.00 -20.01
CA GLY A 96 -1.02 -2.67 -21.02
C GLY A 96 -0.38 -4.00 -20.58
N GLY A 97 -0.94 -4.68 -19.58
CA GLY A 97 -0.43 -5.95 -19.07
C GLY A 97 0.62 -5.85 -17.98
N ASP A 98 0.90 -4.64 -17.47
CA ASP A 98 1.76 -4.38 -16.31
C ASP A 98 1.03 -3.46 -15.31
N GLU A 99 1.44 -3.45 -14.06
CA GLU A 99 0.89 -2.52 -13.08
C GLU A 99 1.60 -1.16 -13.11
N THR A 100 0.79 -0.11 -13.20
CA THR A 100 1.24 1.28 -13.16
C THR A 100 0.99 1.86 -11.77
N ILE A 101 2.00 2.52 -11.22
CA ILE A 101 1.92 3.17 -9.90
C ILE A 101 1.31 4.55 -10.07
N VAL A 102 0.23 4.80 -9.35
CA VAL A 102 -0.48 6.08 -9.32
C VAL A 102 -0.49 6.60 -7.89
N ALA A 103 -0.10 7.84 -7.70
CA ALA A 103 -0.14 8.54 -6.42
C ALA A 103 -1.20 9.63 -6.44
N PHE A 104 -1.94 9.75 -5.34
CA PHE A 104 -2.83 10.87 -5.03
C PHE A 104 -2.26 11.62 -3.83
N LEU A 105 -2.21 12.94 -3.91
CA LEU A 105 -1.62 13.81 -2.90
C LEU A 105 -2.66 14.82 -2.38
N GLU A 106 -2.70 15.02 -1.07
CA GLU A 106 -3.36 16.17 -0.46
C GLU A 106 -2.34 17.27 -0.20
N ASN A 107 -2.70 18.52 -0.49
CA ASN A 107 -1.88 19.68 -0.18
C ASN A 107 -1.75 19.89 1.34
N ALA A 108 -0.55 20.23 1.81
CA ALA A 108 -0.41 20.77 3.14
C ALA A 108 -1.12 22.14 3.23
N PRO A 109 -1.62 22.54 4.42
CA PRO A 109 -2.37 23.77 4.58
C PRO A 109 -1.61 25.00 4.05
N GLY A 110 -2.21 25.71 3.10
CA GLY A 110 -1.62 26.90 2.48
C GLY A 110 -0.56 26.62 1.41
N MET A 111 -0.33 25.36 1.07
CA MET A 111 0.60 24.96 0.01
C MET A 111 -0.17 24.59 -1.27
N ASP A 112 0.52 24.67 -2.41
CA ASP A 112 0.04 24.24 -3.72
C ASP A 112 1.10 23.31 -4.31
N VAL A 113 0.86 22.01 -4.18
CA VAL A 113 1.83 20.96 -4.56
C VAL A 113 1.97 20.90 -6.07
N ASP A 114 3.19 21.08 -6.58
CA ASP A 114 3.51 20.74 -7.97
C ASP A 114 3.87 19.23 -8.07
N PRO A 115 3.08 18.42 -8.81
CA PRO A 115 3.37 16.99 -9.01
C PRO A 115 4.77 16.71 -9.55
N GLU A 116 5.31 17.59 -10.42
CA GLU A 116 6.65 17.41 -10.98
C GLU A 116 7.76 17.64 -9.93
N ASP A 117 7.60 18.61 -9.05
CA ASP A 117 8.53 18.84 -7.94
C ASP A 117 8.55 17.63 -7.00
N VAL A 118 7.38 17.10 -6.63
CA VAL A 118 7.28 15.87 -5.82
C VAL A 118 7.93 14.69 -6.52
N LYS A 119 7.74 14.55 -7.83
CA LYS A 119 8.34 13.48 -8.62
C LYS A 119 9.87 13.58 -8.66
N VAL A 120 10.42 14.79 -8.77
CA VAL A 120 11.86 15.06 -8.65
C VAL A 120 12.36 14.72 -7.25
N TYR A 121 11.62 15.11 -6.22
CA TYR A 121 11.96 14.84 -4.83
C TYR A 121 12.07 13.34 -4.53
N VAL A 122 11.12 12.53 -4.95
CA VAL A 122 11.14 11.08 -4.68
C VAL A 122 12.15 10.32 -5.56
N ARG A 123 12.56 10.85 -6.72
CA ARG A 123 13.59 10.23 -7.57
C ARG A 123 14.94 10.01 -6.88
N SER A 124 15.28 10.84 -5.92
CA SER A 124 16.52 10.71 -5.14
C SER A 124 16.41 9.73 -3.96
N ARG A 125 15.18 9.23 -3.68
CA ARG A 125 14.85 8.45 -2.48
C ARG A 125 14.30 7.06 -2.79
N LEU A 126 13.76 6.88 -3.99
CA LEU A 126 13.17 5.63 -4.46
C LEU A 126 13.93 5.08 -5.67
N THR A 127 13.98 3.77 -5.78
CA THR A 127 14.44 3.10 -7.00
C THR A 127 13.47 3.38 -8.16
N ALA A 128 13.98 3.40 -9.38
CA ALA A 128 13.25 3.87 -10.56
C ALA A 128 11.88 3.16 -10.76
N TYR A 129 11.80 1.85 -10.49
CA TYR A 129 10.56 1.09 -10.65
C TYR A 129 9.49 1.41 -9.59
N LYS A 130 9.86 2.06 -8.46
CA LYS A 130 8.94 2.48 -7.38
C LYS A 130 8.39 3.89 -7.57
N ILE A 131 8.96 4.67 -8.50
CA ILE A 131 8.52 6.04 -8.74
C ILE A 131 7.14 6.03 -9.39
N PRO A 132 6.15 6.78 -8.86
CA PRO A 132 4.83 6.91 -9.47
C PRO A 132 4.91 7.39 -10.92
N SER A 133 4.19 6.73 -11.81
CA SER A 133 4.06 7.14 -13.21
C SER A 133 3.17 8.37 -13.32
N HIS A 134 2.10 8.40 -12.52
CA HIS A 134 1.13 9.48 -12.47
C HIS A 134 0.98 9.96 -11.03
N ILE A 135 0.92 11.28 -10.87
CA ILE A 135 0.69 11.94 -9.59
C ILE A 135 -0.47 12.91 -9.80
N PHE A 136 -1.52 12.75 -9.02
CA PHE A 136 -2.69 13.62 -9.01
C PHE A 136 -2.80 14.34 -7.66
N VAL A 137 -3.06 15.64 -7.69
CA VAL A 137 -3.35 16.43 -6.49
C VAL A 137 -4.86 16.49 -6.32
N VAL A 138 -5.32 16.23 -5.11
CA VAL A 138 -6.74 16.23 -4.73
C VAL A 138 -6.96 17.14 -3.52
N ASP A 139 -8.15 17.70 -3.41
CA ASP A 139 -8.51 18.54 -2.27
C ASP A 139 -8.52 17.72 -0.98
N THR A 140 -9.03 16.49 -1.04
CA THR A 140 -9.10 15.56 0.09
C THR A 140 -9.13 14.12 -0.42
N LEU A 141 -8.34 13.23 0.18
CA LEU A 141 -8.40 11.80 -0.08
C LEU A 141 -9.73 11.21 0.43
N PRO A 142 -10.28 10.19 -0.23
CA PRO A 142 -11.51 9.56 0.22
C PRO A 142 -11.26 8.73 1.50
N TYR A 143 -11.89 9.10 2.59
CA TYR A 143 -11.79 8.40 3.88
C TYR A 143 -13.08 7.65 4.22
N SER A 144 -12.92 6.48 4.82
CA SER A 144 -14.00 5.78 5.50
C SER A 144 -14.39 6.48 6.80
N PRO A 145 -15.56 6.16 7.42
CA PRO A 145 -15.92 6.68 8.74
C PRO A 145 -14.87 6.43 9.85
N ASN A 146 -14.01 5.43 9.66
CA ASN A 146 -12.94 5.05 10.57
C ASN A 146 -11.59 5.68 10.18
N ALA A 147 -11.60 6.76 9.41
CA ALA A 147 -10.41 7.51 8.94
C ALA A 147 -9.40 6.65 8.14
N LYS A 148 -9.84 5.59 7.47
CA LYS A 148 -9.00 4.80 6.55
C LYS A 148 -9.20 5.28 5.12
N ILE A 149 -8.12 5.46 4.38
CA ILE A 149 -8.17 5.82 2.96
C ILE A 149 -8.84 4.69 2.15
N LEU A 150 -9.81 5.06 1.33
CA LEU A 150 -10.57 4.14 0.48
C LEU A 150 -9.84 3.88 -0.83
N LYS A 151 -8.73 3.13 -0.78
CA LYS A 151 -7.86 2.85 -1.94
C LYS A 151 -8.60 2.22 -3.13
N LYS A 152 -9.69 1.48 -2.90
CA LYS A 152 -10.52 0.95 -3.99
C LYS A 152 -11.13 2.07 -4.82
N GLN A 153 -11.67 3.12 -4.17
CA GLN A 153 -12.21 4.29 -4.87
C GLN A 153 -11.13 4.99 -5.70
N LEU A 154 -9.94 5.17 -5.12
CA LEU A 154 -8.80 5.77 -5.82
C LEU A 154 -8.32 4.93 -7.03
N LYS A 155 -8.41 3.60 -6.96
CA LYS A 155 -8.12 2.73 -8.11
C LYS A 155 -9.11 2.95 -9.25
N ASP A 156 -10.39 3.09 -8.93
CA ASP A 156 -11.41 3.32 -9.95
C ASP A 156 -11.25 4.72 -10.56
N GLU A 157 -11.00 5.75 -9.75
CA GLU A 157 -10.71 7.12 -10.22
C GLU A 157 -9.43 7.18 -11.08
N ALA A 158 -8.36 6.49 -10.69
CA ALA A 158 -7.13 6.42 -11.47
C ALA A 158 -7.34 5.83 -12.86
N LYS A 159 -8.19 4.80 -13.00
CA LYS A 159 -8.53 4.23 -14.31
C LYS A 159 -9.25 5.22 -15.21
N ASP A 160 -10.17 5.99 -14.61
CA ASP A 160 -10.93 7.00 -15.36
C ASP A 160 -10.00 8.14 -15.81
N LEU A 161 -9.12 8.62 -14.96
CA LEU A 161 -8.19 9.71 -15.27
C LEU A 161 -7.16 9.31 -16.33
N ILE A 162 -6.64 8.08 -16.27
CA ILE A 162 -5.61 7.60 -17.23
C ILE A 162 -6.25 7.10 -18.52
N GLY A 163 -7.47 6.53 -18.46
CA GLY A 163 -8.21 6.09 -19.65
C GLY A 163 -8.73 7.23 -20.52
N GLN A 164 -8.75 8.46 -20.02
CA GLN A 164 -9.12 9.68 -20.74
C GLN A 164 -7.91 10.43 -21.34
N SER A 165 -6.70 9.96 -21.11
CA SER A 165 -5.43 10.52 -21.62
C SER A 165 -4.93 9.70 -22.79
#